data_e0f6ba877f4b0fe43adf9668dc066e31
#
_entry.id   e0f6ba877f4b0fe43adf9668dc066e31
#
_cell.length_a   1.000
_cell.length_b   1.000
_cell.length_c   1.000
_cell.angle_alpha   90.00
_cell.angle_beta   90.00
_cell.angle_gamma   90.00
#
_symmetry.space_group_name_H-M   'P 1'
#
loop_
_entity.id
_entity.type
_entity.pdbx_description
1 polymer ?
#
loop_
_entity_poly.entity_id
_entity_poly.type
_entity_poly.pdbx_seq_one_letter_code
_entity_poly.pdbx_strand_id
1 'polypeptide(L)'
;MLDQRKDERFIDIGRVEAPELCVFSGVLEDISLLGGKIRFPALIDFDSTAEVTLKVVLSNSDSTEPLILIGQPRWACQEDSSTQIGFSFLRSPGTPVLNAYIEKLALANAEFEEEEELLCSGM
;
A
#
# COMPACT_ATOMS: atom_id res chain seq x y z
N MET A 1 8.80 -13.66 14.61
CA MET A 1 7.52 -14.30 14.39
C MET A 1 6.35 -13.36 14.65
N LEU A 2 6.40 -12.65 15.72
CA LEU A 2 5.33 -11.73 16.08
C LEU A 2 5.19 -10.56 15.15
N ASP A 3 6.29 -10.15 14.53
CA ASP A 3 6.33 -8.98 13.68
C ASP A 3 6.00 -9.29 12.23
N GLN A 4 5.63 -10.51 11.92
CA GLN A 4 5.26 -10.90 10.56
C GLN A 4 4.12 -10.05 10.02
N ARG A 5 3.21 -9.61 10.89
CA ARG A 5 2.11 -8.76 10.45
C ARG A 5 2.55 -7.40 9.95
N LYS A 6 3.66 -6.89 10.45
CA LYS A 6 4.18 -5.59 10.00
C LYS A 6 4.73 -5.65 8.59
N ASP A 7 5.29 -6.80 8.23
CA ASP A 7 5.85 -7.01 6.90
C ASP A 7 4.88 -7.66 5.94
N GLU A 8 3.74 -8.11 6.45
CA GLU A 8 2.74 -8.75 5.63
C GLU A 8 2.17 -7.77 4.61
N ARG A 9 2.22 -8.15 3.34
CA ARG A 9 1.72 -7.32 2.26
C ARG A 9 0.41 -7.85 1.74
N PHE A 10 -0.47 -6.92 1.43
CA PHE A 10 -1.79 -7.23 0.93
C PHE A 10 -1.93 -6.67 -0.47
N ILE A 11 -2.46 -7.49 -1.38
CA ILE A 11 -2.79 -7.02 -2.71
C ILE A 11 -4.07 -6.21 -2.55
N ASP A 12 -3.97 -4.92 -2.84
CA ASP A 12 -5.09 -4.03 -2.71
C ASP A 12 -5.03 -3.00 -3.82
N ILE A 13 -6.15 -2.81 -4.47
CA ILE A 13 -6.24 -1.84 -5.54
C ILE A 13 -6.71 -0.53 -4.93
N GLY A 14 -5.93 0.49 -5.13
CA GLY A 14 -6.26 1.82 -4.67
C GLY A 14 -5.68 2.85 -5.60
N ARG A 15 -6.08 4.09 -5.39
CA ARG A 15 -5.56 5.21 -6.16
C ARG A 15 -4.68 6.07 -5.28
N VAL A 16 -3.55 6.49 -5.82
CA VAL A 16 -2.59 7.31 -5.09
C VAL A 16 -2.30 8.57 -5.90
N GLU A 17 -2.43 9.71 -5.26
CA GLU A 17 -2.05 10.98 -5.85
C GLU A 17 -0.79 11.47 -5.16
N ALA A 18 0.25 11.73 -5.95
CA ALA A 18 1.53 12.25 -5.47
C ALA A 18 1.97 13.37 -6.39
N PRO A 19 1.37 14.56 -6.25
CA PRO A 19 1.64 15.67 -7.18
C PRO A 19 3.10 16.08 -7.26
N GLU A 20 3.87 15.80 -6.21
CA GLU A 20 5.30 16.11 -6.21
C GLU A 20 6.08 15.20 -7.15
N LEU A 21 5.54 14.03 -7.49
CA LEU A 21 6.19 13.08 -8.38
C LEU A 21 5.57 13.06 -9.77
N CYS A 22 4.24 13.09 -9.84
CA CYS A 22 3.53 12.86 -11.08
C CYS A 22 2.18 13.56 -11.04
N VAL A 23 1.80 14.19 -12.15
CA VAL A 23 0.49 14.85 -12.25
C VAL A 23 -0.64 13.84 -12.40
N PHE A 24 -0.33 12.62 -12.82
CA PHE A 24 -1.32 11.56 -12.98
C PHE A 24 -1.40 10.72 -11.72
N SER A 25 -2.58 10.21 -11.44
CA SER A 25 -2.78 9.30 -10.31
C SER A 25 -2.06 7.98 -10.57
N GLY A 26 -1.50 7.41 -9.51
CA GLY A 26 -0.90 6.09 -9.55
C GLY A 26 -1.87 5.04 -9.04
N VAL A 27 -1.54 3.78 -9.28
CA VAL A 27 -2.30 2.63 -8.80
C VAL A 27 -1.52 1.95 -7.70
N LEU A 28 -2.16 1.75 -6.55
CA LEU A 28 -1.58 1.00 -5.44
C LEU A 28 -1.65 -0.48 -5.79
N GLU A 29 -0.50 -1.15 -5.76
CA GLU A 29 -0.41 -2.57 -6.11
C GLU A 29 -0.34 -3.47 -4.88
N ASP A 30 0.40 -3.06 -3.86
CA ASP A 30 0.36 -3.74 -2.57
C ASP A 30 0.60 -2.75 -1.45
N ILE A 31 0.25 -3.15 -0.23
CA ILE A 31 0.38 -2.29 0.94
C ILE A 31 0.67 -3.12 2.18
N SER A 32 1.51 -2.55 3.05
CA SER A 32 1.77 -3.08 4.38
C SER A 32 1.86 -1.91 5.35
N LEU A 33 2.10 -2.19 6.63
CA LEU A 33 2.32 -1.12 7.61
C LEU A 33 3.58 -0.32 7.32
N LEU A 34 4.57 -0.95 6.70
CA LEU A 34 5.88 -0.34 6.49
C LEU A 34 6.01 0.37 5.15
N GLY A 35 5.17 0.03 4.19
CA GLY A 35 5.28 0.65 2.88
C GLY A 35 4.30 0.10 1.86
N GLY A 36 4.49 0.51 0.62
CA GLY A 36 3.62 0.09 -0.46
C GLY A 36 4.31 0.20 -1.80
N LYS A 37 3.71 -0.41 -2.78
CA LYS A 37 4.19 -0.41 -4.15
C LYS A 37 3.14 0.25 -5.03
N ILE A 38 3.56 1.26 -5.77
CA ILE A 38 2.64 2.10 -6.55
C ILE A 38 3.17 2.22 -7.97
N ARG A 39 2.28 2.10 -8.94
CA ARG A 39 2.62 2.25 -10.35
C ARG A 39 2.02 3.54 -10.88
N PHE A 40 2.86 4.37 -11.47
CA PHE A 40 2.44 5.62 -12.11
C PHE A 40 2.52 5.49 -13.63
N PRO A 41 1.56 6.08 -14.37
CA PRO A 41 1.52 5.97 -15.83
C PRO A 41 2.43 6.99 -16.52
N ALA A 42 3.66 7.11 -16.04
CA ALA A 42 4.65 8.03 -16.59
C ALA A 42 6.03 7.55 -16.18
N LEU A 43 7.05 8.00 -16.90
CA LEU A 43 8.43 7.74 -16.53
C LEU A 43 8.84 8.78 -15.50
N ILE A 44 9.26 8.34 -14.34
CA ILE A 44 9.58 9.19 -13.21
C ILE A 44 11.01 8.90 -12.75
N ASP A 45 11.79 9.96 -12.60
CA ASP A 45 13.07 9.89 -11.90
C ASP A 45 12.79 10.16 -10.42
N PHE A 46 13.30 9.33 -9.55
CA PHE A 46 13.03 9.50 -8.14
C PHE A 46 14.29 9.82 -7.35
N ASP A 47 14.08 10.51 -6.24
CA ASP A 47 15.13 10.84 -5.30
C ASP A 47 14.87 10.04 -4.03
N SER A 48 15.76 9.08 -3.72
CA SER A 48 15.59 8.20 -2.57
C SER A 48 15.71 8.93 -1.23
N THR A 49 16.14 10.18 -1.24
CA THR A 49 16.23 10.99 -0.01
C THR A 49 15.00 11.88 0.18
N ALA A 50 14.15 11.99 -0.82
CA ALA A 50 12.98 12.87 -0.76
C ALA A 50 11.84 12.22 0.01
N GLU A 51 11.08 13.04 0.70
CA GLU A 51 9.82 12.62 1.33
C GLU A 51 8.68 13.15 0.48
N VAL A 52 7.76 12.28 0.14
CA VAL A 52 6.68 12.60 -0.78
C VAL A 52 5.35 12.40 -0.07
N THR A 53 4.46 13.37 -0.20
CA THR A 53 3.10 13.25 0.34
C THR A 53 2.27 12.39 -0.61
N LEU A 54 1.68 11.35 -0.07
CA LEU A 54 0.83 10.42 -0.82
C LEU A 54 -0.60 10.54 -0.32
N LYS A 55 -1.52 10.81 -1.23
CA LYS A 55 -2.95 10.78 -0.93
C LYS A 55 -3.49 9.46 -1.44
N VAL A 56 -3.84 8.57 -0.53
CA VAL A 56 -4.18 7.19 -0.86
C VAL A 56 -5.67 6.96 -0.64
N VAL A 57 -6.36 6.51 -1.68
CA VAL A 57 -7.76 6.10 -1.58
C VAL A 57 -7.78 4.59 -1.72
N LEU A 58 -8.18 3.92 -0.65
CA LEU A 58 -8.19 2.45 -0.60
C LEU A 58 -9.54 1.92 -1.08
N SER A 59 -9.50 0.91 -1.93
CA SER A 59 -10.71 0.38 -2.55
C SER A 59 -11.66 -0.30 -1.55
N ASN A 60 -11.11 -0.85 -0.50
CA ASN A 60 -11.89 -1.57 0.52
C ASN A 60 -12.16 -0.74 1.77
N SER A 61 -11.90 0.56 1.70
CA SER A 61 -12.13 1.45 2.83
C SER A 61 -13.58 1.93 2.85
N ASP A 62 -14.14 2.03 4.04
CA ASP A 62 -15.48 2.60 4.23
C ASP A 62 -15.48 4.11 4.12
N SER A 63 -14.32 4.72 4.17
CA SER A 63 -14.16 6.17 4.10
C SER A 63 -13.89 6.62 2.68
N THR A 64 -14.49 7.73 2.28
CA THR A 64 -14.21 8.36 0.99
C THR A 64 -13.06 9.34 1.09
N GLU A 65 -12.61 9.64 2.30
CA GLU A 65 -11.50 10.57 2.49
C GLU A 65 -10.17 9.85 2.26
N PRO A 66 -9.23 10.50 1.54
CA PRO A 66 -7.94 9.88 1.32
C PRO A 66 -7.09 9.84 2.58
N LEU A 67 -6.26 8.81 2.69
CA LEU A 67 -5.23 8.75 3.71
C LEU A 67 -4.06 9.63 3.29
N ILE A 68 -3.58 10.43 4.21
CA ILE A 68 -2.38 11.23 3.95
C ILE A 68 -1.19 10.52 4.56
N LEU A 69 -0.36 9.98 3.71
CA LEU A 69 0.86 9.28 4.12
C LEU A 69 2.07 10.01 3.58
N ILE A 70 3.16 9.91 4.31
CA ILE A 70 4.45 10.42 3.84
C ILE A 70 5.28 9.22 3.47
N GLY A 71 5.68 9.15 2.21
CA GLY A 71 6.46 8.05 1.70
C GLY A 71 7.85 8.49 1.29
N GLN A 72 8.79 7.59 1.45
CA GLN A 72 10.14 7.78 0.96
C GLN A 72 10.39 6.74 -0.12
N PRO A 73 10.68 7.15 -1.37
CA PRO A 73 10.96 6.19 -2.43
C PRO A 73 12.22 5.39 -2.10
N ARG A 74 12.15 4.09 -2.27
CA ARG A 74 13.28 3.19 -1.99
C ARG A 74 13.87 2.61 -3.25
N TRP A 75 13.03 2.30 -4.22
CA TRP A 75 13.46 1.76 -5.50
C TRP A 75 12.43 2.12 -6.55
N ALA A 76 12.85 2.09 -7.80
CA ALA A 76 11.95 2.32 -8.92
C ALA A 76 12.32 1.38 -10.06
N CYS A 77 11.31 0.96 -10.79
CA CYS A 77 11.48 0.13 -11.98
C CYS A 77 10.66 0.75 -13.10
N GLN A 78 11.33 1.19 -14.13
CA GLN A 78 10.67 1.76 -15.31
C GLN A 78 10.41 0.65 -16.31
N GLU A 79 9.20 0.59 -16.81
CA GLU A 79 8.78 -0.45 -17.72
C GLU A 79 7.77 0.13 -18.69
N ASP A 80 8.08 0.07 -19.97
CA ASP A 80 7.27 0.71 -21.02
C ASP A 80 7.11 2.20 -20.73
N SER A 81 5.91 2.66 -20.50
CA SER A 81 5.65 4.07 -20.22
C SER A 81 5.25 4.30 -18.78
N SER A 82 5.56 3.36 -17.89
CA SER A 82 5.16 3.47 -16.49
C SER A 82 6.35 3.30 -15.56
N THR A 83 6.18 3.73 -14.32
CA THR A 83 7.18 3.56 -13.26
C THR A 83 6.52 2.94 -12.05
N GLN A 84 7.08 1.83 -11.59
CA GLN A 84 6.68 1.20 -10.35
C GLN A 84 7.65 1.65 -9.27
N ILE A 85 7.13 2.21 -8.20
CA ILE A 85 7.96 2.72 -7.11
C ILE A 85 7.59 2.02 -5.81
N GLY A 86 8.60 1.53 -5.11
CA GLY A 86 8.44 1.02 -3.76
C GLY A 86 8.73 2.12 -2.75
N PHE A 87 7.77 2.36 -1.85
CA PHE A 87 7.87 3.39 -0.83
C PHE A 87 7.96 2.77 0.56
N SER A 88 8.76 3.39 1.43
CA SER A 88 8.63 3.19 2.87
C SER A 88 7.73 4.29 3.40
N PHE A 89 6.83 3.94 4.31
CA PHE A 89 5.97 4.94 4.94
C PHE A 89 6.62 5.46 6.20
N LEU A 90 6.64 6.79 6.32
CA LEU A 90 7.07 7.46 7.53
C LEU A 90 5.82 7.72 8.37
N ARG A 91 6.04 8.08 9.63
CA ARG A 91 4.92 8.43 10.51
C ARG A 91 4.19 9.62 9.92
N SER A 92 2.88 9.50 9.76
CA SER A 92 2.08 10.43 8.96
C SER A 92 0.72 10.66 9.62
N PRO A 93 -0.01 11.69 9.22
CA PRO A 93 -1.37 11.88 9.72
C PRO A 93 -2.28 10.68 9.50
N GLY A 94 -2.08 9.95 8.41
CA GLY A 94 -2.90 8.76 8.10
C GLY A 94 -2.43 7.48 8.75
N THR A 95 -1.32 7.49 9.49
CA THR A 95 -0.75 6.27 10.06
C THR A 95 -1.73 5.50 10.96
N PRO A 96 -2.48 6.13 11.89
CA PRO A 96 -3.42 5.36 12.70
C PRO A 96 -4.51 4.70 11.88
N VAL A 97 -5.00 5.37 10.84
CA VAL A 97 -6.03 4.80 9.97
C VAL A 97 -5.46 3.65 9.16
N LEU A 98 -4.23 3.80 8.66
CA LEU A 98 -3.55 2.72 7.95
C LEU A 98 -3.38 1.49 8.84
N ASN A 99 -2.96 1.69 10.10
CA ASN A 99 -2.80 0.59 11.04
C ASN A 99 -4.12 -0.18 11.21
N ALA A 100 -5.22 0.54 11.40
CA ALA A 100 -6.53 -0.10 11.55
C ALA A 100 -6.94 -0.85 10.29
N TYR A 101 -6.67 -0.28 9.13
CA TYR A 101 -6.99 -0.89 7.85
C TYR A 101 -6.22 -2.20 7.64
N ILE A 102 -4.93 -2.19 7.92
CA ILE A 102 -4.08 -3.38 7.78
C ILE A 102 -4.53 -4.48 8.77
N GLU A 103 -4.88 -4.12 9.98
CA GLU A 103 -5.41 -5.09 10.94
C GLU A 103 -6.70 -5.73 10.43
N LYS A 104 -7.56 -4.94 9.82
CA LYS A 104 -8.80 -5.44 9.25
C LYS A 104 -8.53 -6.42 8.12
N LEU A 105 -7.58 -6.12 7.25
CA LEU A 105 -7.20 -7.02 6.17
C LEU A 105 -6.58 -8.31 6.70
N ALA A 106 -5.75 -8.21 7.72
CA ALA A 106 -5.11 -9.37 8.32
C ALA A 106 -6.14 -10.30 8.96
N LEU A 107 -7.12 -9.74 9.64
CA LEU A 107 -8.21 -10.53 10.24
C LEU A 107 -9.06 -11.22 9.18
N ALA A 108 -9.38 -10.53 8.11
CA ALA A 108 -10.16 -11.10 7.03
C ALA A 108 -9.42 -12.27 6.38
N ASN A 109 -8.13 -12.11 6.15
CA ASN A 109 -7.31 -13.19 5.59
C ASN A 109 -7.22 -14.38 6.53
N ALA A 110 -7.06 -14.14 7.82
CA ALA A 110 -6.99 -15.21 8.82
C ALA A 110 -8.30 -16.00 8.87
N GLU A 111 -9.42 -15.31 8.85
CA GLU A 111 -10.74 -15.96 8.84
C GLU A 111 -10.92 -16.82 7.58
N PHE A 112 -10.53 -16.29 6.45
CA PHE A 112 -10.61 -17.03 5.19
C PHE A 112 -9.75 -18.30 5.22
N GLU A 113 -8.53 -18.19 5.73
CA GLU A 113 -7.62 -19.33 5.84
C GLU A 113 -8.16 -20.40 6.79
N GLU A 114 -8.74 -20.00 7.91
CA GLU A 114 -9.36 -20.92 8.85
C GLU A 114 -10.52 -21.68 8.21
N GLU A 115 -11.38 -20.99 7.49
CA GLU A 115 -12.50 -21.64 6.80
C GLU A 115 -12.00 -22.63 5.77
N GLU A 116 -10.97 -22.28 5.04
CA GLU A 116 -10.38 -23.17 4.05
C GLU A 116 -9.79 -24.41 4.68
N GLU A 117 -9.10 -24.25 5.80
CA GLU A 117 -8.53 -25.39 6.55
C GLU A 117 -9.63 -26.33 7.06
N LEU A 118 -10.71 -25.77 7.60
CA LEU A 118 -11.81 -26.56 8.08
C LEU A 118 -12.47 -27.36 6.98
N LEU A 119 -12.63 -26.77 5.81
CA LEU A 119 -13.20 -27.48 4.67
C LEU A 119 -12.29 -28.61 4.23
N CYS A 120 -11.00 -28.40 4.22
CA CYS A 120 -10.05 -29.43 3.86
C CYS A 120 -10.00 -30.56 4.88
N SER A 121 -10.04 -30.22 6.17
CA SER A 121 -9.99 -31.25 7.22
C SER A 121 -11.30 -32.01 7.38
N GLY A 122 -12.39 -31.46 6.86
CA GLY A 122 -13.70 -32.15 6.88
C GLY A 122 -13.81 -33.28 5.93
N MET A 123 -12.80 -33.52 5.14
CA MET A 123 -12.75 -34.63 4.23
C MET A 123 -12.08 -35.84 4.86
#